data_3d2883cf7b3d7f5ad403ad1fed6359ff
#
_entry.id   3d2883cf7b3d7f5ad403ad1fed6359ff
#
_cell.length_a   1.000
_cell.length_b   1.000
_cell.length_c   1.000
_cell.angle_alpha   90.00
_cell.angle_beta   90.00
_cell.angle_gamma   90.00
#
_symmetry.space_group_name_H-M   'P 1'
#
loop_
_entity.id
_entity.type
_entity.pdbx_description
1 polymer ?
#
loop_
_entity_poly.entity_id
_entity_poly.type
_entity_poly.pdbx_seq_one_letter_code
_entity_poly.pdbx_strand_id
1 'polypeptide(L)'
;MKIIIVEDEKSIRNGLVKMLPKLDPEYEVVGSAKDGLEGYQQILAEQPDLVIMDIEMPEMDGLTMLEKLRETGFTGKAVVLTAYSDFSYAKRAIELGIENYLLKPIKIDELKKTLGAVSASLKQEAGTRKIQEKLLS
;
A
#
# COMPACT_ATOMS: atom_id res chain seq x y z
N MET A 1 -11.45 4.19 0.76
CA MET A 1 -10.04 3.82 1.04
C MET A 1 -9.12 4.63 0.16
N LYS A 2 -8.30 5.46 0.78
CA LYS A 2 -7.33 6.30 0.06
C LYS A 2 -6.06 5.50 -0.22
N ILE A 3 -5.64 5.47 -1.48
CA ILE A 3 -4.54 4.63 -1.96
C ILE A 3 -3.48 5.49 -2.65
N ILE A 4 -2.22 5.23 -2.34
CA ILE A 4 -1.07 5.74 -3.11
C ILE A 4 -0.36 4.56 -3.75
N ILE A 5 0.04 4.72 -5.01
CA ILE A 5 0.77 3.74 -5.79
C ILE A 5 2.21 4.23 -5.96
N VAL A 6 3.18 3.38 -5.63
CA VAL A 6 4.60 3.68 -5.81
C VAL A 6 5.21 2.62 -6.72
N GLU A 7 5.45 2.98 -7.98
CA GLU A 7 5.87 2.06 -9.04
C GLU A 7 6.67 2.82 -10.09
N ASP A 8 7.88 2.36 -10.39
CA ASP A 8 8.75 3.02 -11.36
C ASP A 8 8.37 2.74 -12.83
N GLU A 9 7.73 1.60 -13.11
CA GLU A 9 7.25 1.30 -14.46
C GLU A 9 5.98 2.07 -14.78
N LYS A 10 6.09 3.03 -15.70
CA LYS A 10 5.00 3.94 -16.05
C LYS A 10 3.72 3.23 -16.50
N SER A 11 3.84 2.17 -17.30
CA SER A 11 2.68 1.43 -17.80
C SER A 11 1.91 0.73 -16.68
N ILE A 12 2.63 0.13 -15.73
CA ILE A 12 2.04 -0.53 -14.57
C ILE A 12 1.41 0.50 -13.64
N ARG A 13 2.15 1.57 -13.34
CA ARG A 13 1.65 2.67 -12.50
C ARG A 13 0.36 3.28 -13.04
N ASN A 14 0.34 3.66 -14.31
CA ASN A 14 -0.84 4.23 -14.95
C ASN A 14 -1.99 3.24 -15.06
N GLY A 15 -1.68 1.97 -15.31
CA GLY A 15 -2.67 0.89 -15.34
C GLY A 15 -3.39 0.74 -14.00
N LEU A 16 -2.64 0.75 -12.90
CA LEU A 16 -3.20 0.67 -11.54
C LEU A 16 -4.06 1.90 -11.22
N VAL A 17 -3.58 3.10 -11.54
CA VAL A 17 -4.35 4.34 -11.31
C VAL A 17 -5.71 4.29 -11.98
N LYS A 18 -5.78 3.75 -13.20
CA LYS A 18 -7.04 3.63 -13.96
C LYS A 18 -7.92 2.49 -13.47
N MET A 19 -7.30 1.36 -13.09
CA MET A 19 -8.02 0.14 -12.75
C MET A 19 -8.67 0.20 -11.37
N LEU A 20 -7.97 0.72 -10.37
CA LEU A 20 -8.43 0.65 -8.97
C LEU A 20 -9.82 1.24 -8.74
N PRO A 21 -10.15 2.45 -9.24
CA PRO A 21 -11.48 3.00 -9.06
C PRO A 21 -12.59 2.19 -9.74
N LYS A 22 -12.23 1.41 -10.78
CA LYS A 22 -13.17 0.53 -11.48
C LYS A 22 -13.45 -0.76 -10.73
N LEU A 23 -12.52 -1.19 -9.85
CA LEU A 23 -12.72 -2.38 -9.02
C LEU A 23 -13.75 -2.11 -7.92
N ASP A 24 -13.71 -0.91 -7.33
CA ASP A 24 -14.64 -0.48 -6.30
C ASP A 24 -14.68 1.05 -6.28
N PRO A 25 -15.88 1.68 -6.31
CA PRO A 25 -15.97 3.15 -6.24
C PRO A 25 -15.43 3.76 -4.95
N GLU A 26 -15.28 2.97 -3.89
CA GLU A 26 -14.69 3.43 -2.62
C GLU A 26 -13.15 3.51 -2.67
N TYR A 27 -12.51 2.95 -3.71
CA TYR A 27 -11.06 3.01 -3.88
C TYR A 27 -10.67 4.32 -4.56
N GLU A 28 -10.06 5.21 -3.78
CA GLU A 28 -9.65 6.54 -4.24
C GLU A 28 -8.13 6.60 -4.33
N VAL A 29 -7.61 6.77 -5.55
CA VAL A 29 -6.16 6.96 -5.75
C VAL A 29 -5.83 8.43 -5.53
N VAL A 30 -5.17 8.74 -4.43
CA VAL A 30 -4.83 10.11 -4.03
C VAL A 30 -3.42 10.53 -4.44
N GLY A 31 -2.64 9.60 -4.96
CA GLY A 31 -1.30 9.89 -5.46
C GLY A 31 -0.69 8.71 -6.16
N SER A 32 0.31 9.00 -6.99
CA SER A 32 1.14 7.98 -7.63
C SER A 32 2.57 8.52 -7.74
N ALA A 33 3.54 7.67 -7.48
CA ALA A 33 4.95 8.05 -7.45
C ALA A 33 5.79 7.07 -8.27
N LYS A 34 6.86 7.58 -8.86
CA LYS A 34 7.76 6.82 -9.75
C LYS A 34 8.96 6.21 -9.04
N ASP A 35 9.20 6.59 -7.79
CA ASP A 35 10.31 6.08 -6.99
C ASP A 35 10.00 6.21 -5.50
N GLY A 36 10.86 5.65 -4.66
CA GLY A 36 10.65 5.64 -3.22
C GLY A 36 10.77 7.01 -2.56
N LEU A 37 11.59 7.91 -3.11
CA LEU A 37 11.72 9.26 -2.56
C LEU A 37 10.45 10.07 -2.78
N GLU A 38 9.93 10.08 -4.00
CA GLU A 38 8.66 10.73 -4.33
C GLU A 38 7.51 10.10 -3.55
N GLY A 39 7.50 8.76 -3.45
CA GLY A 39 6.51 8.02 -2.66
C GLY A 39 6.52 8.42 -1.19
N TYR A 40 7.70 8.50 -0.59
CA TYR A 40 7.87 8.95 0.78
C TYR A 40 7.24 10.33 1.01
N GLN A 41 7.53 11.28 0.14
CA GLN A 41 7.00 12.64 0.23
C GLN A 41 5.48 12.68 0.10
N GLN A 42 4.92 11.97 -0.88
CA GLN A 42 3.47 11.92 -1.10
C GLN A 42 2.73 11.26 0.06
N ILE A 43 3.27 10.15 0.58
CA ILE A 43 2.64 9.41 1.68
C ILE A 43 2.64 10.23 2.96
N LEU A 44 3.73 10.95 3.27
CA LEU A 44 3.76 11.86 4.40
C LEU A 44 2.70 12.97 4.30
N ALA A 45 2.52 13.53 3.10
CA ALA A 45 1.57 14.60 2.87
C ALA A 45 0.12 14.12 2.94
N GLU A 46 -0.18 12.97 2.33
CA GLU A 46 -1.56 12.50 2.14
C GLU A 46 -2.04 11.54 3.23
N GLN A 47 -1.14 10.86 3.92
CA GLN A 47 -1.48 9.85 4.94
C GLN A 47 -2.55 8.87 4.43
N PRO A 48 -2.26 8.11 3.35
CA PRO A 48 -3.25 7.19 2.78
C PRO A 48 -3.57 6.02 3.71
N ASP A 49 -4.67 5.35 3.44
CA ASP A 49 -5.04 4.11 4.14
C ASP A 49 -4.21 2.92 3.67
N LEU A 50 -3.82 2.93 2.39
CA LEU A 50 -3.10 1.85 1.74
C LEU A 50 -2.04 2.38 0.79
N VAL A 51 -0.88 1.75 0.82
CA VAL A 51 0.19 1.96 -0.16
C VAL A 51 0.38 0.66 -0.95
N ILE A 52 0.33 0.75 -2.27
CA ILE A 52 0.72 -0.36 -3.17
C ILE A 52 2.08 0.02 -3.73
N MET A 53 3.10 -0.78 -3.46
CA MET A 53 4.47 -0.42 -3.79
C MET A 53 5.27 -1.55 -4.41
N ASP A 54 6.17 -1.22 -5.32
CA ASP A 54 7.24 -2.12 -5.74
C ASP A 54 8.42 -2.02 -4.77
N ILE A 55 9.35 -2.94 -4.87
CA ILE A 55 10.55 -2.97 -4.03
C ILE A 55 11.71 -2.25 -4.74
N GLU A 56 12.18 -2.77 -5.86
CA GLU A 56 13.34 -2.20 -6.56
C GLU A 56 12.94 -1.01 -7.43
N MET A 57 13.34 0.17 -6.99
CA MET A 57 13.06 1.44 -7.66
C MET A 57 14.28 2.36 -7.54
N PRO A 58 14.43 3.34 -8.48
CA PRO A 58 15.47 4.36 -8.34
C PRO A 58 15.29 5.22 -7.08
N GLU A 59 16.36 5.85 -6.66
CA GLU A 59 16.47 6.79 -5.54
C GLU A 59 16.27 6.14 -4.16
N MET A 60 15.21 5.36 -3.97
CA MET A 60 14.91 4.68 -2.72
C MET A 60 14.02 3.47 -3.01
N ASP A 61 14.38 2.29 -2.53
CA ASP A 61 13.52 1.11 -2.69
C ASP A 61 12.29 1.17 -1.81
N GLY A 62 11.26 0.36 -2.15
CA GLY A 62 9.98 0.39 -1.47
C GLY A 62 10.05 -0.03 0.00
N LEU A 63 10.87 -0.99 0.35
CA LEU A 63 11.00 -1.45 1.74
C LEU A 63 11.71 -0.41 2.61
N THR A 64 12.75 0.25 2.08
CA THR A 64 13.42 1.36 2.75
C THR A 64 12.46 2.54 2.94
N MET A 65 11.67 2.85 1.93
CA MET A 65 10.62 3.86 2.00
C MET A 65 9.65 3.55 3.15
N LEU A 66 9.13 2.33 3.21
CA LEU A 66 8.19 1.93 4.24
C LEU A 66 8.80 1.95 5.63
N GLU A 67 10.04 1.49 5.77
CA GLU A 67 10.79 1.54 7.03
C GLU A 67 10.89 2.96 7.56
N LYS A 68 11.28 3.91 6.70
CA LYS A 68 11.36 5.32 7.06
C LYS A 68 9.99 5.90 7.42
N LEU A 69 8.95 5.51 6.68
CA LEU A 69 7.58 5.93 6.98
C LEU A 69 7.11 5.42 8.33
N ARG A 70 7.40 4.16 8.66
CA ARG A 70 7.06 3.60 9.98
C ARG A 70 7.74 4.37 11.11
N GLU A 71 8.97 4.82 10.91
CA GLU A 71 9.68 5.65 11.90
C GLU A 71 9.00 7.00 12.14
N THR A 72 8.27 7.53 11.16
CA THR A 72 7.52 8.78 11.32
C THR A 72 6.19 8.60 12.05
N GLY A 73 5.79 7.35 12.32
CA GLY A 73 4.49 7.04 12.91
C GLY A 73 3.38 6.73 11.89
N PHE A 74 3.72 6.64 10.60
CA PHE A 74 2.76 6.24 9.56
C PHE A 74 2.25 4.82 9.84
N THR A 75 0.92 4.67 9.93
CA THR A 75 0.27 3.38 10.25
C THR A 75 -0.56 2.82 9.11
N GLY A 76 -0.54 3.45 7.95
CA GLY A 76 -1.26 2.95 6.77
C GLY A 76 -0.81 1.55 6.38
N LYS A 77 -1.69 0.81 5.74
CA LYS A 77 -1.41 -0.55 5.30
C LYS A 77 -0.56 -0.53 4.04
N ALA A 78 0.21 -1.60 3.82
CA ALA A 78 1.08 -1.71 2.66
C ALA A 78 0.91 -3.07 1.99
N VAL A 79 0.86 -3.06 0.66
CA VAL A 79 0.87 -4.24 -0.21
C VAL A 79 2.05 -4.12 -1.15
N VAL A 80 2.87 -5.16 -1.23
CA VAL A 80 3.99 -5.23 -2.17
C VAL A 80 3.54 -5.88 -3.47
N LEU A 81 3.87 -5.26 -4.60
CA LEU A 81 3.63 -5.78 -5.93
C LEU A 81 4.94 -5.72 -6.71
N THR A 82 5.63 -6.84 -6.88
CA THR A 82 6.99 -6.87 -7.39
C THR A 82 7.26 -8.08 -8.30
N ALA A 83 8.28 -7.96 -9.16
CA ALA A 83 8.79 -9.07 -9.95
C ALA A 83 9.76 -9.97 -9.16
N TYR A 84 10.15 -9.56 -7.96
CA TYR A 84 11.18 -10.24 -7.18
C TYR A 84 10.59 -11.13 -6.11
N SER A 85 10.92 -12.44 -6.16
CA SER A 85 10.51 -13.46 -5.19
C SER A 85 11.62 -13.79 -4.18
N ASP A 86 12.55 -12.86 -3.99
CA ASP A 86 13.68 -13.05 -3.11
C ASP A 86 13.22 -13.21 -1.65
N PHE A 87 13.71 -14.26 -0.99
CA PHE A 87 13.37 -14.57 0.40
C PHE A 87 13.73 -13.42 1.35
N SER A 88 14.86 -12.75 1.13
CA SER A 88 15.29 -11.64 1.99
C SER A 88 14.33 -10.45 1.91
N TYR A 89 13.79 -10.16 0.73
CA TYR A 89 12.77 -9.12 0.57
C TYR A 89 11.47 -9.51 1.29
N ALA A 90 11.01 -10.74 1.09
CA ALA A 90 9.79 -11.23 1.72
C ALA A 90 9.90 -11.20 3.26
N LYS A 91 11.04 -11.63 3.80
CA LYS A 91 11.30 -11.59 5.24
C LYS A 91 11.25 -10.17 5.79
N ARG A 92 11.95 -9.24 5.13
CA ARG A 92 11.97 -7.83 5.53
C ARG A 92 10.58 -7.19 5.45
N ALA A 93 9.82 -7.53 4.41
CA ALA A 93 8.45 -7.06 4.23
C ALA A 93 7.54 -7.52 5.38
N ILE A 94 7.64 -8.79 5.78
CA ILE A 94 6.89 -9.33 6.92
C ILE A 94 7.25 -8.58 8.20
N GLU A 95 8.51 -8.31 8.44
CA GLU A 95 8.98 -7.56 9.61
C GLU A 95 8.41 -6.13 9.64
N LEU A 96 8.16 -5.54 8.47
CA LEU A 96 7.55 -4.22 8.33
C LEU A 96 6.02 -4.23 8.40
N GLY A 97 5.41 -5.42 8.55
CA GLY A 97 3.97 -5.57 8.74
C GLY A 97 3.15 -5.33 7.49
N ILE A 98 3.62 -5.77 6.31
CA ILE A 98 2.83 -5.67 5.07
C ILE A 98 1.64 -6.61 5.10
N GLU A 99 0.58 -6.24 4.37
CA GLU A 99 -0.65 -7.05 4.30
C GLU A 99 -0.52 -8.22 3.33
N ASN A 100 0.16 -8.04 2.21
CA ASN A 100 0.38 -9.11 1.23
C ASN A 100 1.58 -8.78 0.32
N TYR A 101 2.17 -9.84 -0.23
CA TYR A 101 3.31 -9.78 -1.14
C TYR A 101 2.90 -10.45 -2.45
N LEU A 102 2.59 -9.64 -3.46
CA LEU A 102 2.10 -10.09 -4.75
C LEU A 102 3.19 -10.05 -5.81
N LEU A 103 3.28 -11.09 -6.62
CA LEU A 103 4.27 -11.18 -7.70
C LEU A 103 3.67 -10.70 -9.02
N LYS A 104 4.47 -9.94 -9.79
CA LYS A 104 4.13 -9.60 -11.18
C LYS A 104 4.31 -10.85 -12.07
N PRO A 105 3.53 -11.00 -13.15
CA PRO A 105 2.52 -10.07 -13.65
C PRO A 105 1.26 -10.02 -12.76
N ILE A 106 0.62 -8.85 -12.76
CA ILE A 106 -0.55 -8.60 -11.90
C ILE A 106 -1.71 -9.52 -12.31
N LYS A 107 -2.21 -10.28 -11.32
CA LYS A 107 -3.44 -11.07 -11.47
C LYS A 107 -4.56 -10.28 -10.83
N ILE A 108 -5.53 -9.85 -11.64
CA ILE A 108 -6.62 -8.97 -11.19
C ILE A 108 -7.41 -9.60 -10.06
N ASP A 109 -7.74 -10.88 -10.13
CA ASP A 109 -8.51 -11.58 -9.10
C ASP A 109 -7.77 -11.61 -7.76
N GLU A 110 -6.46 -11.83 -7.79
CA GLU A 110 -5.61 -11.82 -6.61
C GLU A 110 -5.52 -10.42 -5.99
N LEU A 111 -5.36 -9.39 -6.82
CA LEU A 111 -5.36 -8.01 -6.37
C LEU A 111 -6.71 -7.61 -5.77
N LYS A 112 -7.82 -7.94 -6.42
CA LYS A 112 -9.18 -7.69 -5.89
C LYS A 112 -9.37 -8.31 -4.52
N LYS A 113 -8.97 -9.57 -4.35
CA LYS A 113 -9.07 -10.30 -3.09
C LYS A 113 -8.25 -9.63 -1.99
N THR A 114 -7.02 -9.24 -2.31
CA THR A 114 -6.13 -8.55 -1.37
C THR A 114 -6.71 -7.21 -0.94
N LEU A 115 -7.17 -6.40 -1.88
CA LEU A 115 -7.75 -5.10 -1.58
C LEU A 115 -9.05 -5.21 -0.79
N GLY A 116 -9.87 -6.21 -1.11
CA GLY A 116 -11.09 -6.51 -0.36
C GLY A 116 -10.81 -6.85 1.10
N ALA A 117 -9.78 -7.66 1.35
CA ALA A 117 -9.36 -8.02 2.71
C ALA A 117 -8.82 -6.79 3.47
N VAL A 118 -8.02 -5.94 2.82
CA VAL A 118 -7.52 -4.70 3.41
C VAL A 118 -8.66 -3.75 3.76
N SER A 119 -9.60 -3.55 2.84
CA SER A 119 -10.77 -2.71 3.06
C SER A 119 -11.62 -3.20 4.24
N ALA A 120 -11.86 -4.50 4.32
CA ALA A 120 -12.62 -5.11 5.43
C ALA A 120 -11.89 -4.92 6.77
N SER A 121 -10.58 -5.11 6.80
CA SER A 121 -9.75 -4.89 7.98
C SER A 121 -9.81 -3.45 8.47
N LEU A 122 -9.74 -2.49 7.57
CA LEU A 122 -9.84 -1.06 7.92
C LEU A 122 -11.21 -0.72 8.50
N LYS A 123 -12.27 -1.26 7.94
CA LYS A 123 -13.64 -1.05 8.45
C LYS A 123 -13.82 -1.67 9.84
N GLN A 124 -13.25 -2.84 10.05
CA GLN A 124 -13.28 -3.51 11.36
C GLN A 124 -12.52 -2.71 12.41
N GLU A 125 -11.34 -2.21 12.10
CA GLU A 125 -10.53 -1.38 12.99
C GLU A 125 -11.28 -0.08 13.36
N ALA A 126 -11.91 0.57 12.38
CA ALA A 126 -12.72 1.76 12.61
C ALA A 126 -13.91 1.48 13.52
N GLY A 127 -14.59 0.34 13.34
CA GLY A 127 -15.68 -0.10 14.19
C GLY A 127 -15.23 -0.35 15.62
N THR A 128 -14.12 -1.05 15.80
CA THR A 128 -13.52 -1.32 17.12
C THR A 128 -13.14 -0.03 17.83
N ARG A 129 -12.55 0.91 17.10
CA ARG A 129 -12.15 2.22 17.63
C ARG A 129 -13.36 3.01 18.13
N LYS A 130 -14.45 3.03 17.37
CA LYS A 130 -15.70 3.67 17.76
C LYS A 130 -16.29 3.07 19.04
N ILE A 131 -16.25 1.76 19.17
CA ILE A 131 -16.72 1.06 20.38
C ILE A 131 -15.87 1.45 21.59
N GLN A 132 -14.55 1.46 21.45
CA GLN A 132 -13.63 1.86 22.53
C GLN A 132 -13.85 3.30 22.96
N GLU A 133 -14.00 4.24 22.04
CA GLU A 133 -14.28 5.64 22.32
C GLU A 133 -15.59 5.79 23.09
N LYS A 134 -16.62 5.05 22.70
CA LYS A 134 -17.92 5.06 23.34
C LYS A 134 -17.86 4.52 24.78
N LEU A 135 -17.04 3.49 25.01
CA LEU A 135 -16.86 2.91 26.34
C LEU A 135 -16.05 3.80 27.29
N LEU A 136 -15.16 4.64 26.72
CA LEU A 136 -14.31 5.54 27.48
C LEU A 136 -14.97 6.89 27.77
N SER A 137 -16.03 7.22 27.06
CA SER A 137 -16.81 8.42 27.30
C SER A 137 -17.92 8.17 28.32
#